data_c1deaeec21eaaa93e25667c1da39da38
#
_entry.id   c1deaeec21eaaa93e25667c1da39da38
#
_cell.length_a   1.000
_cell.length_b   1.000
_cell.length_c   1.000
_cell.angle_alpha   90.00
_cell.angle_beta   90.00
_cell.angle_gamma   90.00
#
_symmetry.space_group_name_H-M   'P 1'
#
loop_
_entity.id
_entity.type
_entity.pdbx_description
1 polymer ?
#
loop_
_entity_poly.entity_id
_entity_poly.type
_entity_poly.pdbx_seq_one_letter_code
_entity_poly.pdbx_strand_id
1 'polypeptide(L)'
;MDRSLITISITIGILAVAPIGRLARAQTLSFAEREFVLAAETLGAKKSRILVRELLPNVLIPMSTLAMLVIAIAIVAEGTLAFLGLSVQGSSTWGKLILTGSGLQTLESSPWVAFAPMGFLFLTVASFNYMSDRLRDYFDVREIFVTRD
;
A
#
# COMPACT_ATOMS: atom_id res chain seq x y z
N MET A 1 -4.83 19.60 20.53
CA MET A 1 -3.97 18.85 19.58
C MET A 1 -4.37 19.32 18.20
N ASP A 2 -3.46 19.99 17.53
CA ASP A 2 -3.73 20.45 16.16
C ASP A 2 -3.84 19.25 15.24
N ARG A 3 -5.00 19.11 14.60
CA ARG A 3 -5.28 18.07 13.61
C ARG A 3 -4.56 18.46 12.32
N SER A 4 -3.24 18.22 12.27
CA SER A 4 -2.45 18.48 11.07
C SER A 4 -2.38 17.22 10.19
N LEU A 5 -2.17 17.41 8.88
CA LEU A 5 -1.92 16.30 7.94
C LEU A 5 -0.79 15.40 8.45
N ILE A 6 0.24 16.01 9.03
CA ILE A 6 1.40 15.31 9.58
C ILE A 6 0.97 14.36 10.71
N THR A 7 0.12 14.80 11.64
CA THR A 7 -0.35 13.98 12.76
C THR A 7 -1.12 12.75 12.26
N ILE A 8 -2.04 12.93 11.33
CA ILE A 8 -2.83 11.82 10.75
C ILE A 8 -1.91 10.88 9.97
N SER A 9 -1.01 11.39 9.13
CA SER A 9 -0.08 10.57 8.35
C SER A 9 0.86 9.76 9.23
N ILE A 10 1.41 10.36 10.30
CA ILE A 10 2.26 9.65 11.26
C ILE A 10 1.47 8.57 11.98
N THR A 11 0.24 8.85 12.41
CA THR A 11 -0.59 7.86 13.11
C THR A 11 -0.90 6.67 12.23
N ILE A 12 -1.35 6.90 10.99
CA ILE A 12 -1.60 5.82 10.02
C ILE A 12 -0.30 5.06 9.72
N GLY A 13 0.82 5.77 9.56
CA GLY A 13 2.14 5.18 9.33
C GLY A 13 2.56 4.26 10.47
N ILE A 14 2.46 4.69 11.72
CA ILE A 14 2.80 3.89 12.90
C ILE A 14 1.92 2.62 12.98
N LEU A 15 0.62 2.75 12.75
CA LEU A 15 -0.30 1.60 12.74
C LEU A 15 0.05 0.59 11.63
N ALA A 16 0.57 1.06 10.51
CA ALA A 16 0.97 0.21 9.38
C ALA A 16 2.30 -0.52 9.61
N VAL A 17 3.19 -0.03 10.49
CA VAL A 17 4.52 -0.63 10.73
C VAL A 17 4.43 -2.09 11.18
N ALA A 18 3.54 -2.41 12.13
CA ALA A 18 3.45 -3.74 12.69
C ALA A 18 2.96 -4.81 11.67
N PRO A 19 1.88 -4.60 10.89
CA PRO A 19 1.46 -5.55 9.88
C PRO A 19 2.48 -5.66 8.73
N ILE A 20 3.05 -4.55 8.25
CA ILE A 20 4.06 -4.56 7.18
C ILE A 20 5.32 -5.29 7.64
N GLY A 21 5.79 -5.04 8.86
CA GLY A 21 6.96 -5.72 9.41
C GLY A 21 6.75 -7.23 9.55
N ARG A 22 5.55 -7.68 9.94
CA ARG A 22 5.21 -9.12 9.97
C ARG A 22 5.23 -9.75 8.58
N LEU A 23 4.67 -9.07 7.59
CA LEU A 23 4.67 -9.54 6.20
C LEU A 23 6.08 -9.58 5.61
N ALA A 24 6.88 -8.54 5.84
CA ALA A 24 8.27 -8.50 5.41
C ALA A 24 9.09 -9.66 6.01
N ARG A 25 8.91 -9.92 7.30
CA ARG A 25 9.55 -11.07 7.97
C ARG A 25 9.11 -12.40 7.37
N ALA A 26 7.82 -12.61 7.15
CA ALA A 26 7.31 -13.85 6.57
C ALA A 26 7.86 -14.08 5.16
N GLN A 27 7.90 -13.05 4.32
CA GLN A 27 8.49 -13.11 2.98
C GLN A 27 9.99 -13.41 3.04
N THR A 28 10.73 -12.72 3.91
CA THR A 28 12.18 -12.96 4.06
C THR A 28 12.48 -14.39 4.48
N LEU A 29 11.72 -14.95 5.42
CA LEU A 29 11.89 -16.34 5.87
C LEU A 29 11.58 -17.32 4.73
N SER A 30 10.51 -17.11 3.98
CA SER A 30 10.15 -17.95 2.84
C SER A 30 11.24 -17.96 1.75
N PHE A 31 11.84 -16.80 1.46
CA PHE A 31 12.96 -16.73 0.51
C PHE A 31 14.27 -17.28 1.05
N ALA A 32 14.50 -17.21 2.38
CA ALA A 32 15.71 -17.73 3.00
C ALA A 32 15.85 -19.26 2.92
N GLU A 33 14.73 -19.98 2.78
CA GLU A 33 14.70 -21.44 2.63
C GLU A 33 14.81 -21.92 1.18
N ARG A 34 14.90 -21.02 0.21
CA ARG A 34 14.98 -21.38 -1.21
C ARG A 34 16.38 -21.86 -1.59
N GLU A 35 16.44 -22.73 -2.62
CA GLU A 35 17.65 -23.40 -3.10
C GLU A 35 18.79 -22.44 -3.47
N PHE A 36 18.51 -21.25 -4.02
CA PHE A 36 19.54 -20.28 -4.38
C PHE A 36 20.29 -19.73 -3.14
N VAL A 37 19.63 -19.63 -1.98
CA VAL A 37 20.27 -19.24 -0.73
C VAL A 37 21.18 -20.37 -0.22
N LEU A 38 20.70 -21.60 -0.24
CA LEU A 38 21.48 -22.77 0.14
C LEU A 38 22.70 -22.94 -0.77
N ALA A 39 22.55 -22.73 -2.09
CA ALA A 39 23.66 -22.75 -3.02
C ALA A 39 24.71 -21.66 -2.70
N ALA A 40 24.28 -20.45 -2.39
CA ALA A 40 25.19 -19.37 -1.98
C ALA A 40 25.94 -19.68 -0.67
N GLU A 41 25.27 -20.32 0.29
CA GLU A 41 25.89 -20.74 1.56
C GLU A 41 26.94 -21.85 1.32
N THR A 42 26.63 -22.85 0.49
CA THR A 42 27.58 -23.94 0.16
C THR A 42 28.82 -23.42 -0.58
N LEU A 43 28.71 -22.35 -1.36
CA LEU A 43 29.80 -21.64 -1.99
C LEU A 43 30.60 -20.74 -1.03
N GLY A 44 30.26 -20.73 0.27
CA GLY A 44 30.98 -19.97 1.29
C GLY A 44 30.66 -18.45 1.28
N ALA A 45 29.55 -18.02 0.72
CA ALA A 45 29.17 -16.61 0.72
C ALA A 45 28.91 -16.10 2.14
N LYS A 46 29.40 -14.89 2.45
CA LYS A 46 29.14 -14.24 3.74
C LYS A 46 27.65 -13.93 3.89
N LYS A 47 27.09 -14.07 5.10
CA LYS A 47 25.67 -13.79 5.41
C LYS A 47 25.21 -12.40 4.95
N SER A 48 26.05 -11.39 5.08
CA SER A 48 25.75 -10.03 4.59
C SER A 48 25.63 -9.95 3.07
N ARG A 49 26.41 -10.72 2.33
CA ARG A 49 26.32 -10.81 0.87
C ARG A 49 25.03 -11.50 0.45
N ILE A 50 24.69 -12.60 1.10
CA ILE A 50 23.41 -13.33 0.85
C ILE A 50 22.23 -12.41 1.12
N LEU A 51 22.23 -11.69 2.25
CA LEU A 51 21.15 -10.77 2.61
C LEU A 51 20.96 -9.67 1.56
N VAL A 52 22.03 -9.00 1.13
CA VAL A 52 21.94 -7.80 0.28
C VAL A 52 21.81 -8.14 -1.20
N ARG A 53 22.48 -9.20 -1.69
CA ARG A 53 22.51 -9.52 -3.12
C ARG A 53 21.50 -10.56 -3.54
N GLU A 54 21.16 -11.50 -2.64
CA GLU A 54 20.26 -12.61 -2.97
C GLU A 54 18.86 -12.39 -2.37
N LEU A 55 18.76 -12.11 -1.09
CA LEU A 55 17.46 -12.00 -0.40
C LEU A 55 16.76 -10.66 -0.66
N LEU A 56 17.46 -9.55 -0.46
CA LEU A 56 16.84 -8.23 -0.52
C LEU A 56 16.16 -7.93 -1.87
N PRO A 57 16.78 -8.17 -3.05
CA PRO A 57 16.11 -7.92 -4.32
C PRO A 57 14.86 -8.76 -4.51
N ASN A 58 14.91 -10.04 -4.11
CA ASN A 58 13.80 -10.97 -4.25
C ASN A 58 12.64 -10.64 -3.29
N VAL A 59 12.93 -10.18 -2.08
CA VAL A 59 11.92 -9.73 -1.10
C VAL A 59 11.29 -8.39 -1.49
N LEU A 60 12.05 -7.48 -2.11
CA LEU A 60 11.53 -6.18 -2.54
C LEU A 60 10.42 -6.29 -3.59
N ILE A 61 10.43 -7.34 -4.41
CA ILE A 61 9.42 -7.58 -5.43
C ILE A 61 8.01 -7.72 -4.80
N PRO A 62 7.73 -8.75 -3.96
CA PRO A 62 6.42 -8.88 -3.33
C PRO A 62 6.12 -7.71 -2.36
N MET A 63 7.14 -7.11 -1.75
CA MET A 63 6.95 -5.94 -0.89
C MET A 63 6.50 -4.70 -1.66
N SER A 64 6.94 -4.51 -2.90
CA SER A 64 6.48 -3.40 -3.75
C SER A 64 4.99 -3.53 -4.11
N THR A 65 4.52 -4.74 -4.39
CA THR A 65 3.10 -5.03 -4.62
C THR A 65 2.26 -4.73 -3.37
N LEU A 66 2.74 -5.18 -2.20
CA LEU A 66 2.08 -4.89 -0.92
C LEU A 66 2.07 -3.38 -0.61
N ALA A 67 3.12 -2.65 -0.96
CA ALA A 67 3.18 -1.20 -0.75
C ALA A 67 2.06 -0.47 -1.53
N MET A 68 1.77 -0.86 -2.77
CA MET A 68 0.66 -0.30 -3.54
C MET A 68 -0.70 -0.56 -2.88
N LEU A 69 -0.90 -1.77 -2.37
CA LEU A 69 -2.12 -2.13 -1.64
C LEU A 69 -2.27 -1.31 -0.35
N VAL A 70 -1.18 -1.13 0.41
CA VAL A 70 -1.18 -0.34 1.65
C VAL A 70 -1.50 1.13 1.36
N ILE A 71 -1.00 1.69 0.25
CA ILE A 71 -1.35 3.06 -0.18
C ILE A 71 -2.86 3.16 -0.45
N ALA A 72 -3.45 2.20 -1.16
CA ALA A 72 -4.89 2.18 -1.41
C ALA A 72 -5.70 2.13 -0.11
N ILE A 73 -5.30 1.28 0.84
CA ILE A 73 -5.93 1.20 2.17
C ILE A 73 -5.79 2.51 2.94
N ALA A 74 -4.62 3.16 2.90
CA ALA A 74 -4.38 4.43 3.59
C ALA A 74 -5.26 5.57 3.03
N ILE A 75 -5.47 5.61 1.71
CA ILE A 75 -6.37 6.58 1.06
C ILE A 75 -7.82 6.38 1.55
N VAL A 76 -8.29 5.13 1.60
CA VAL A 76 -9.64 4.82 2.10
C VAL A 76 -9.77 5.16 3.59
N ALA A 77 -8.76 4.85 4.39
CA ALA A 77 -8.76 5.17 5.83
C ALA A 77 -8.82 6.68 6.07
N GLU A 78 -8.02 7.47 5.33
CA GLU A 78 -8.09 8.95 5.41
C GLU A 78 -9.47 9.45 4.99
N GLY A 79 -10.00 8.97 3.86
CA GLY A 79 -11.32 9.34 3.37
C GLY A 79 -12.43 9.04 4.38
N THR A 80 -12.36 7.90 5.05
CA THR A 80 -13.31 7.51 6.11
C THR A 80 -13.19 8.42 7.33
N LEU A 81 -11.98 8.71 7.80
CA LEU A 81 -11.74 9.64 8.90
C LEU A 81 -12.25 11.05 8.56
N ALA A 82 -12.02 11.48 7.32
CA ALA A 82 -12.49 12.77 6.84
C ALA A 82 -14.02 12.84 6.81
N PHE A 83 -14.68 11.79 6.32
CA PHE A 83 -16.15 11.69 6.32
C PHE A 83 -16.73 11.71 7.73
N LEU A 84 -16.08 11.10 8.71
CA LEU A 84 -16.47 11.15 10.13
C LEU A 84 -16.17 12.51 10.81
N GLY A 85 -15.69 13.50 10.06
CA GLY A 85 -15.35 14.83 10.60
C GLY A 85 -14.04 14.86 11.38
N LEU A 86 -13.24 13.79 11.33
CA LEU A 86 -11.95 13.67 12.01
C LEU A 86 -10.77 14.13 11.14
N SER A 87 -11.05 14.74 9.98
CA SER A 87 -10.07 15.24 9.05
C SER A 87 -9.35 16.50 9.54
N VAL A 88 -8.29 16.83 8.80
CA VAL A 88 -7.45 18.01 9.01
C VAL A 88 -8.25 19.30 8.82
N GLN A 89 -8.13 20.23 9.76
CA GLN A 89 -8.71 21.56 9.62
C GLN A 89 -7.92 22.33 8.54
N GLY A 90 -8.66 22.92 7.59
CA GLY A 90 -8.06 23.77 6.54
C GLY A 90 -7.55 23.04 5.30
N SER A 91 -7.54 21.71 5.24
CA SER A 91 -7.18 20.96 4.02
C SER A 91 -8.41 20.55 3.21
N SER A 92 -8.26 20.52 1.89
CA SER A 92 -9.27 19.97 0.97
C SER A 92 -8.88 18.54 0.61
N THR A 93 -9.49 17.56 1.25
CA THR A 93 -9.34 16.14 0.91
C THR A 93 -10.62 15.62 0.25
N TRP A 94 -10.51 14.53 -0.49
CA TRP A 94 -11.68 13.91 -1.13
C TRP A 94 -12.76 13.55 -0.10
N GLY A 95 -12.36 12.98 1.06
CA GLY A 95 -13.29 12.63 2.13
C GLY A 95 -14.02 13.86 2.71
N LYS A 96 -13.34 14.99 2.86
CA LYS A 96 -13.95 16.22 3.32
C LYS A 96 -14.92 16.83 2.30
N LEU A 97 -14.61 16.74 1.02
CA LEU A 97 -15.53 17.16 -0.05
C LEU A 97 -16.79 16.29 -0.05
N ILE A 98 -16.65 14.98 0.14
CA ILE A 98 -17.78 14.05 0.29
C ILE A 98 -18.62 14.43 1.51
N LEU A 99 -18.01 14.70 2.67
CA LEU A 99 -18.72 15.14 3.86
C LEU A 99 -19.50 16.43 3.61
N THR A 100 -18.87 17.42 2.99
CA THR A 100 -19.52 18.71 2.68
C THR A 100 -20.70 18.53 1.72
N GLY A 101 -20.54 17.62 0.73
CA GLY A 101 -21.58 17.31 -0.25
C GLY A 101 -22.70 16.39 0.27
N SER A 102 -22.52 15.72 1.41
CA SER A 102 -23.49 14.73 1.95
C SER A 102 -24.67 15.36 2.70
N GLY A 103 -24.71 16.69 2.87
CA GLY A 103 -25.85 17.38 3.45
C GLY A 103 -27.10 17.24 2.60
N LEU A 104 -28.28 16.97 3.22
CA LEU A 104 -29.54 16.74 2.49
C LEU A 104 -29.84 17.87 1.50
N GLN A 105 -29.68 19.12 1.92
CA GLN A 105 -29.91 20.30 1.07
C GLN A 105 -28.96 20.37 -0.12
N THR A 106 -27.71 19.97 0.07
CA THR A 106 -26.70 19.94 -1.00
C THR A 106 -26.96 18.81 -1.97
N LEU A 107 -27.38 17.63 -1.48
CA LEU A 107 -27.74 16.48 -2.31
C LEU A 107 -28.97 16.77 -3.19
N GLU A 108 -29.97 17.50 -2.66
CA GLU A 108 -31.16 17.88 -3.42
C GLU A 108 -30.87 18.94 -4.50
N SER A 109 -30.02 19.94 -4.16
CA SER A 109 -29.75 21.06 -5.08
C SER A 109 -28.57 20.79 -6.03
N SER A 110 -27.55 20.07 -5.59
CA SER A 110 -26.27 19.90 -6.29
C SER A 110 -25.59 18.57 -5.98
N PRO A 111 -26.16 17.43 -6.42
CA PRO A 111 -25.65 16.09 -6.07
C PRO A 111 -24.20 15.86 -6.51
N TRP A 112 -23.75 16.56 -7.54
CA TRP A 112 -22.39 16.45 -8.08
C TRP A 112 -21.29 16.76 -7.08
N VAL A 113 -21.57 17.59 -6.07
CA VAL A 113 -20.61 17.99 -5.03
C VAL A 113 -20.18 16.79 -4.18
N ALA A 114 -21.06 15.80 -4.00
CA ALA A 114 -20.74 14.56 -3.31
C ALA A 114 -20.24 13.47 -4.27
N PHE A 115 -20.92 13.26 -5.39
CA PHE A 115 -20.62 12.13 -6.30
C PHE A 115 -19.32 12.31 -7.08
N ALA A 116 -18.93 13.51 -7.46
CA ALA A 116 -17.67 13.73 -8.17
C ALA A 116 -16.44 13.33 -7.33
N PRO A 117 -16.25 13.81 -6.09
CA PRO A 117 -15.12 13.37 -5.26
C PRO A 117 -15.17 11.88 -4.90
N MET A 118 -16.37 11.28 -4.75
CA MET A 118 -16.50 9.81 -4.60
C MET A 118 -15.95 9.07 -5.81
N GLY A 119 -16.32 9.51 -7.03
CA GLY A 119 -15.83 8.92 -8.28
C GLY A 119 -14.31 9.02 -8.41
N PHE A 120 -13.72 10.17 -8.10
CA PHE A 120 -12.27 10.34 -8.12
C PHE A 120 -11.55 9.50 -7.06
N LEU A 121 -12.09 9.40 -5.85
CA LEU A 121 -11.54 8.54 -4.81
C LEU A 121 -11.59 7.08 -5.24
N PHE A 122 -12.74 6.62 -5.77
CA PHE A 122 -12.90 5.26 -6.30
C PHE A 122 -11.89 4.97 -7.41
N LEU A 123 -11.77 5.85 -8.41
CA LEU A 123 -10.82 5.68 -9.52
C LEU A 123 -9.37 5.63 -9.03
N THR A 124 -9.01 6.46 -8.05
CA THR A 124 -7.67 6.46 -7.47
C THR A 124 -7.37 5.13 -6.79
N VAL A 125 -8.26 4.67 -5.92
CA VAL A 125 -8.11 3.38 -5.22
C VAL A 125 -8.09 2.21 -6.20
N ALA A 126 -8.99 2.20 -7.18
CA ALA A 126 -9.03 1.17 -8.23
C ALA A 126 -7.73 1.14 -9.06
N SER A 127 -7.15 2.31 -9.37
CA SER A 127 -5.88 2.40 -10.09
C SER A 127 -4.71 1.82 -9.30
N PHE A 128 -4.62 2.08 -7.99
CA PHE A 128 -3.58 1.49 -7.15
C PHE A 128 -3.75 -0.02 -7.01
N ASN A 129 -4.98 -0.52 -6.83
CA ASN A 129 -5.24 -1.96 -6.78
C ASN A 129 -4.88 -2.63 -8.12
N TYR A 130 -5.33 -2.06 -9.25
CA TYR A 130 -5.00 -2.58 -10.56
C TYR A 130 -3.49 -2.61 -10.82
N MET A 131 -2.77 -1.56 -10.40
CA MET A 131 -1.31 -1.51 -10.53
C MET A 131 -0.63 -2.55 -9.63
N SER A 132 -1.15 -2.77 -8.42
CA SER A 132 -0.70 -3.84 -7.52
C SER A 132 -0.82 -5.22 -8.18
N ASP A 133 -1.98 -5.53 -8.77
CA ASP A 133 -2.24 -6.81 -9.44
C ASP A 133 -1.32 -6.99 -10.66
N ARG A 134 -1.17 -5.96 -11.50
CA ARG A 134 -0.27 -6.00 -12.65
C ARG A 134 1.20 -6.19 -12.26
N LEU A 135 1.61 -5.55 -11.19
CA LEU A 135 2.97 -5.70 -10.68
C LEU A 135 3.21 -7.15 -10.20
N ARG A 136 2.23 -7.71 -9.51
CA ARG A 136 2.26 -9.11 -9.07
C ARG A 136 2.34 -10.07 -10.23
N ASP A 137 1.45 -9.94 -11.22
CA ASP A 137 1.43 -10.79 -12.42
C ASP A 137 2.76 -10.73 -13.18
N TYR A 138 3.33 -9.53 -13.32
CA TYR A 138 4.61 -9.34 -14.02
C TYR A 138 5.77 -10.09 -13.35
N PHE A 139 5.77 -10.15 -12.04
CA PHE A 139 6.82 -10.85 -11.29
C PHE A 139 6.58 -12.35 -11.19
N ASP A 140 5.33 -12.81 -11.07
CA ASP A 140 4.99 -14.25 -11.05
C ASP A 140 5.36 -14.93 -12.38
N VAL A 141 5.14 -14.27 -13.52
CA VAL A 141 5.51 -14.81 -14.84
C VAL A 141 7.02 -15.03 -14.98
N ARG A 142 7.84 -14.20 -14.32
CA ARG A 142 9.31 -14.37 -14.34
C ARG A 142 9.78 -15.63 -13.62
N GLU A 143 9.13 -16.07 -12.57
CA GLU A 143 9.49 -17.34 -11.87
C GLU A 143 9.22 -18.57 -12.75
N ILE A 144 8.18 -18.56 -13.58
CA ILE A 144 7.81 -19.71 -14.45
C ILE A 144 8.83 -19.94 -15.57
N PHE A 145 9.48 -18.90 -16.07
CA PHE A 145 10.47 -19.04 -17.14
C PHE A 145 11.85 -19.47 -16.63
N VAL A 146 12.21 -19.19 -15.39
CA VAL A 146 13.50 -19.58 -14.79
C VAL A 146 13.52 -21.05 -14.35
N THR A 147 12.36 -21.66 -14.10
CA THR A 147 12.26 -23.07 -13.68
C THR A 147 12.14 -24.08 -14.85
N ARG A 148 12.28 -23.64 -16.11
CA ARG A 148 12.09 -24.48 -17.30
C ARG A 148 13.38 -24.82 -18.07
N ASP A 149 14.53 -24.34 -17.60
CA ASP A 149 15.87 -24.70 -18.07
C ASP A 149 16.62 -25.52 -17.02
#